data_f2fb042cd6b3b30cb62a9d505fc92efb
#
_entry.id   f2fb042cd6b3b30cb62a9d505fc92efb
#
_cell.length_a   1.000
_cell.length_b   1.000
_cell.length_c   1.000
_cell.angle_alpha   90.00
_cell.angle_beta   90.00
_cell.angle_gamma   90.00
#
_symmetry.space_group_name_H-M   'P 1'
#
loop_
_entity.id
_entity.type
_entity.pdbx_description
1 polymer ?
#
loop_
_entity_poly.entity_id
_entity_poly.type
_entity_poly.pdbx_seq_one_letter_code
_entity_poly.pdbx_strand_id
1 'polypeptide(L)'
;MALDKPYSNIPGTTVFDAAQARKGYHLNMFCMSLMKAPNRERFKENERVYLNQWPMSEAQKLAVLARDYNGMIALGGNIYFLAKIFATDGKSFQHAAALMTGMSQEDYALMMLNGGRSPEGNRYTGEGK
;
A
#
# COMPACT_ATOMS: atom_id res chain seq x y z
N MET A 1 -26.10 4.13 -7.91
CA MET A 1 -26.52 3.75 -6.56
C MET A 1 -25.41 2.99 -5.84
N ALA A 2 -25.08 3.44 -4.65
CA ALA A 2 -24.06 2.76 -3.86
C ALA A 2 -24.66 1.49 -3.25
N LEU A 3 -23.88 0.42 -3.26
CA LEU A 3 -24.25 -0.82 -2.58
C LEU A 3 -24.03 -0.67 -1.08
N ASP A 4 -24.87 -1.31 -0.30
CA ASP A 4 -24.64 -1.43 1.13
C ASP A 4 -23.47 -2.38 1.35
N LYS A 5 -22.46 -1.93 2.08
CA LYS A 5 -21.22 -2.68 2.33
C LYS A 5 -20.97 -2.80 3.83
N PRO A 6 -21.70 -3.68 4.53
CA PRO A 6 -21.53 -3.82 5.98
C PRO A 6 -20.11 -4.24 6.37
N TYR A 7 -19.40 -4.91 5.45
CA TYR A 7 -18.01 -5.34 5.68
C TYR A 7 -16.98 -4.20 5.58
N SER A 8 -17.40 -3.00 5.23
CA SER A 8 -16.46 -1.89 5.01
C SER A 8 -15.94 -1.26 6.30
N ASN A 9 -16.51 -1.62 7.46
CA ASN A 9 -16.10 -1.06 8.75
C ASN A 9 -15.44 -2.12 9.62
N ILE A 10 -14.28 -2.57 9.17
CA ILE A 10 -13.48 -3.58 9.87
C ILE A 10 -12.22 -2.91 10.41
N PRO A 11 -11.88 -3.11 11.71
CA PRO A 11 -10.72 -2.43 12.32
C PRO A 11 -9.43 -2.72 11.55
N GLY A 12 -8.70 -1.65 11.23
CA GLY A 12 -7.39 -1.77 10.59
C GLY A 12 -7.41 -2.34 9.18
N THR A 13 -8.57 -2.39 8.56
CA THR A 13 -8.73 -3.02 7.24
C THR A 13 -9.35 -2.06 6.24
N THR A 14 -8.73 -1.97 5.07
CA THR A 14 -9.31 -1.30 3.90
C THR A 14 -9.74 -2.40 2.94
N VAL A 15 -11.05 -2.52 2.70
CA VAL A 15 -11.57 -3.56 1.81
C VAL A 15 -11.23 -3.21 0.36
N PHE A 16 -10.61 -4.14 -0.34
CA PHE A 16 -10.29 -3.97 -1.75
C PHE A 16 -11.43 -4.57 -2.58
N ASP A 17 -12.29 -3.71 -3.06
CA ASP A 17 -13.44 -4.08 -3.88
C ASP A 17 -13.34 -3.44 -5.27
N ALA A 18 -14.39 -3.54 -6.08
CA ALA A 18 -14.38 -2.98 -7.43
C ALA A 18 -14.16 -1.46 -7.42
N ALA A 19 -14.71 -0.75 -6.44
CA ALA A 19 -14.51 0.69 -6.33
C ALA A 19 -13.04 1.03 -6.04
N GLN A 20 -12.41 0.29 -5.13
CA GLN A 20 -10.98 0.46 -4.83
C GLN A 20 -10.12 0.09 -6.03
N ALA A 21 -10.48 -0.98 -6.75
CA ALA A 21 -9.75 -1.38 -7.96
C ALA A 21 -9.76 -0.27 -9.01
N ARG A 22 -10.90 0.39 -9.20
CA ARG A 22 -10.99 1.51 -10.14
C ARG A 22 -10.19 2.72 -9.67
N LYS A 23 -10.29 3.04 -8.38
CA LYS A 23 -9.55 4.16 -7.78
C LYS A 23 -8.04 4.00 -7.96
N GLY A 24 -7.54 2.80 -7.75
CA GLY A 24 -6.10 2.52 -7.76
C GLY A 24 -5.56 1.95 -9.07
N TYR A 25 -6.35 1.95 -10.13
CA TYR A 25 -5.96 1.26 -11.37
C TYR A 25 -4.56 1.66 -11.85
N HIS A 26 -4.31 2.95 -11.99
CA HIS A 26 -3.03 3.42 -12.51
C HIS A 26 -1.88 3.23 -11.53
N LEU A 27 -2.16 3.34 -10.23
CA LEU A 27 -1.17 3.02 -9.20
C LEU A 27 -0.76 1.54 -9.31
N ASN A 28 -1.74 0.65 -9.42
CA ASN A 28 -1.47 -0.78 -9.53
C ASN A 28 -0.77 -1.13 -10.84
N MET A 29 -1.11 -0.47 -11.94
CA MET A 29 -0.43 -0.68 -13.23
C MET A 29 1.02 -0.18 -13.19
N PHE A 30 1.28 0.93 -12.52
CA PHE A 30 2.65 1.35 -12.25
C PHE A 30 3.41 0.24 -11.53
N CYS A 31 2.83 -0.31 -10.46
CA CYS A 31 3.48 -1.40 -9.71
C CYS A 31 3.78 -2.61 -10.62
N MET A 32 2.83 -2.98 -11.47
CA MET A 32 3.04 -4.10 -12.39
C MET A 32 4.20 -3.84 -13.35
N SER A 33 4.43 -2.59 -13.74
CA SER A 33 5.56 -2.26 -14.62
C SER A 33 6.90 -2.64 -13.99
N LEU A 34 6.98 -2.68 -12.66
CA LEU A 34 8.20 -3.01 -11.93
C LEU A 34 8.54 -4.50 -11.95
N MET A 35 7.73 -5.32 -12.60
CA MET A 35 8.08 -6.71 -12.85
C MET A 35 9.25 -6.85 -13.81
N LYS A 36 9.51 -5.86 -14.64
CA LYS A 36 10.57 -5.89 -15.65
C LYS A 36 11.78 -5.08 -15.17
N ALA A 37 12.97 -5.69 -15.25
CA ALA A 37 14.20 -5.06 -14.77
C ALA A 37 14.47 -3.68 -15.39
N PRO A 38 14.30 -3.46 -16.71
CA PRO A 38 14.53 -2.12 -17.26
C PRO A 38 13.63 -1.05 -16.66
N ASN A 39 12.39 -1.40 -16.30
CA ASN A 39 11.48 -0.47 -15.67
C ASN A 39 11.91 -0.15 -14.23
N ARG A 40 12.39 -1.16 -13.50
CA ARG A 40 12.91 -0.95 -12.15
C ARG A 40 14.10 0.00 -12.18
N GLU A 41 14.99 -0.16 -13.15
CA GLU A 41 16.17 0.71 -13.30
C GLU A 41 15.75 2.15 -13.58
N ARG A 42 14.80 2.35 -14.49
CA ARG A 42 14.30 3.69 -14.80
C ARG A 42 13.63 4.34 -13.59
N PHE A 43 12.87 3.58 -12.83
CA PHE A 43 12.24 4.09 -11.61
C PHE A 43 13.30 4.51 -10.59
N LYS A 44 14.30 3.66 -10.34
CA LYS A 44 15.38 3.98 -9.39
C LYS A 44 16.19 5.19 -9.82
N GLU A 45 16.36 5.38 -11.11
CA GLU A 45 17.15 6.48 -11.66
C GLU A 45 16.51 7.83 -11.34
N ASN A 46 15.19 7.95 -11.49
CA ASN A 46 14.45 9.14 -11.09
C ASN A 46 12.99 8.75 -10.83
N GLU A 47 12.66 8.53 -9.58
CA GLU A 47 11.33 8.04 -9.19
C GLU A 47 10.22 8.98 -9.63
N ARG A 48 10.39 10.29 -9.38
CA ARG A 48 9.34 11.26 -9.72
C ARG A 48 9.07 11.30 -11.22
N VAL A 49 10.11 11.28 -12.03
CA VAL A 49 9.98 11.32 -13.49
C VAL A 49 9.26 10.06 -13.98
N TYR A 50 9.64 8.89 -13.44
CA TYR A 50 8.99 7.66 -13.81
C TYR A 50 7.50 7.65 -13.43
N LEU A 51 7.18 8.12 -12.22
CA LEU A 51 5.78 8.19 -11.76
C LEU A 51 4.96 9.14 -12.64
N ASN A 52 5.56 10.20 -13.14
CA ASN A 52 4.84 11.16 -13.99
C ASN A 52 4.41 10.58 -15.34
N GLN A 53 4.92 9.42 -15.72
CA GLN A 53 4.50 8.72 -16.95
C GLN A 53 3.15 8.02 -16.77
N TRP A 54 2.65 7.93 -15.54
CA TRP A 54 1.40 7.24 -15.21
C TRP A 54 0.34 8.26 -14.82
N PRO A 55 -0.92 8.08 -15.27
CA PRO A 55 -1.97 9.02 -14.92
C PRO A 55 -2.51 8.78 -13.51
N MET A 56 -1.61 8.71 -12.54
CA MET A 56 -1.94 8.63 -11.12
C MET A 56 -2.27 10.01 -10.58
N SER A 57 -3.05 10.07 -9.50
CA SER A 57 -3.24 11.33 -8.78
C SER A 57 -1.93 11.76 -8.13
N GLU A 58 -1.83 13.05 -7.82
CA GLU A 58 -0.67 13.56 -7.09
C GLU A 58 -0.54 12.89 -5.72
N ALA A 59 -1.67 12.66 -5.05
CA ALA A 59 -1.68 11.97 -3.77
C ALA A 59 -1.08 10.57 -3.87
N GLN A 60 -1.41 9.83 -4.93
CA GLN A 60 -0.84 8.50 -5.16
C GLN A 60 0.67 8.57 -5.38
N LYS A 61 1.13 9.53 -6.19
CA LYS A 61 2.57 9.69 -6.46
C LYS A 61 3.33 10.03 -5.18
N LEU A 62 2.78 10.94 -4.37
CA LEU A 62 3.43 11.32 -3.11
C LEU A 62 3.48 10.15 -2.13
N ALA A 63 2.43 9.33 -2.07
CA ALA A 63 2.42 8.14 -1.22
C ALA A 63 3.50 7.15 -1.64
N VAL A 64 3.71 6.96 -2.95
CA VAL A 64 4.78 6.09 -3.46
C VAL A 64 6.15 6.64 -3.07
N LEU A 65 6.38 7.94 -3.29
CA LEU A 65 7.67 8.57 -2.98
C LEU A 65 8.01 8.46 -1.50
N ALA A 66 7.00 8.56 -0.63
CA ALA A 66 7.18 8.46 0.81
C ALA A 66 7.18 7.00 1.31
N ARG A 67 6.92 6.02 0.44
CA ARG A 67 6.72 4.62 0.83
C ARG A 67 5.63 4.49 1.89
N ASP A 68 4.59 5.31 1.77
CA ASP A 68 3.43 5.29 2.67
C ASP A 68 2.45 4.22 2.17
N TYR A 69 2.69 2.98 2.56
CA TYR A 69 1.89 1.84 2.08
C TYR A 69 0.44 1.92 2.57
N ASN A 70 0.21 2.39 3.79
CA ASN A 70 -1.14 2.60 4.28
C ASN A 70 -1.88 3.64 3.43
N GLY A 71 -1.20 4.73 3.08
CA GLY A 71 -1.75 5.75 2.19
C GLY A 71 -2.03 5.20 0.80
N MET A 72 -1.12 4.38 0.26
CA MET A 72 -1.34 3.74 -1.04
C MET A 72 -2.56 2.83 -1.03
N ILE A 73 -2.75 2.05 0.04
CA ILE A 73 -3.91 1.17 0.18
C ILE A 73 -5.20 2.01 0.23
N ALA A 74 -5.21 3.09 1.00
CA ALA A 74 -6.37 3.98 1.07
C ALA A 74 -6.70 4.59 -0.29
N LEU A 75 -5.69 4.79 -1.15
CA LEU A 75 -5.83 5.35 -2.48
C LEU A 75 -6.06 4.30 -3.57
N GLY A 76 -6.39 3.07 -3.19
CA GLY A 76 -6.77 2.02 -4.11
C GLY A 76 -5.67 1.03 -4.47
N GLY A 77 -4.53 1.09 -3.78
CA GLY A 77 -3.43 0.15 -3.99
C GLY A 77 -3.78 -1.24 -3.47
N ASN A 78 -3.43 -2.27 -4.25
CA ASN A 78 -3.56 -3.66 -3.85
C ASN A 78 -2.21 -4.13 -3.34
N ILE A 79 -2.18 -4.73 -2.15
CA ILE A 79 -0.92 -5.10 -1.50
C ILE A 79 -0.05 -6.04 -2.36
N TYR A 80 -0.66 -6.91 -3.15
CA TYR A 80 0.10 -7.78 -4.05
C TYR A 80 0.85 -7.01 -5.11
N PHE A 81 0.29 -5.91 -5.58
CA PHE A 81 0.97 -5.02 -6.53
C PHE A 81 1.96 -4.11 -5.82
N LEU A 82 1.58 -3.57 -4.65
CA LEU A 82 2.46 -2.70 -3.87
C LEU A 82 3.76 -3.42 -3.46
N ALA A 83 3.71 -4.75 -3.32
CA ALA A 83 4.88 -5.56 -3.02
C ALA A 83 5.99 -5.37 -4.05
N LYS A 84 5.67 -5.01 -5.28
CA LYS A 84 6.67 -4.74 -6.31
C LYS A 84 7.52 -3.52 -5.96
N ILE A 85 6.96 -2.56 -5.24
CA ILE A 85 7.68 -1.36 -4.82
C ILE A 85 8.74 -1.73 -3.79
N PHE A 86 8.35 -2.37 -2.69
CA PHE A 86 9.35 -2.68 -1.66
C PHE A 86 10.33 -3.77 -2.11
N ALA A 87 9.92 -4.67 -2.98
CA ALA A 87 10.85 -5.62 -3.59
C ALA A 87 11.88 -4.89 -4.45
N THR A 88 11.48 -3.86 -5.18
CA THR A 88 12.40 -3.03 -5.96
C THR A 88 13.39 -2.31 -5.04
N ASP A 89 12.95 -1.90 -3.85
CA ASP A 89 13.82 -1.30 -2.83
C ASP A 89 14.73 -2.33 -2.14
N GLY A 90 14.57 -3.61 -2.45
CA GLY A 90 15.35 -4.67 -1.78
C GLY A 90 14.86 -4.97 -0.37
N LYS A 91 13.61 -4.67 -0.06
CA LYS A 91 13.03 -4.86 1.27
C LYS A 91 12.08 -6.04 1.29
N SER A 92 11.96 -6.65 2.47
CA SER A 92 11.08 -7.80 2.68
C SER A 92 9.64 -7.38 2.95
N PHE A 93 8.72 -8.33 2.84
CA PHE A 93 7.34 -8.13 3.24
C PHE A 93 7.24 -7.77 4.72
N GLN A 94 8.06 -8.39 5.56
CA GLN A 94 8.12 -8.10 6.99
C GLN A 94 8.51 -6.65 7.25
N HIS A 95 9.45 -6.12 6.48
CA HIS A 95 9.84 -4.71 6.58
C HIS A 95 8.66 -3.78 6.27
N ALA A 96 7.95 -4.07 5.18
CA ALA A 96 6.78 -3.26 4.79
C ALA A 96 5.67 -3.34 5.85
N ALA A 97 5.41 -4.55 6.38
CA ALA A 97 4.41 -4.72 7.43
C ALA A 97 4.79 -3.94 8.70
N ALA A 98 6.05 -3.94 9.06
CA ALA A 98 6.54 -3.16 10.19
C ALA A 98 6.29 -1.66 9.98
N LEU A 99 6.60 -1.14 8.79
CA LEU A 99 6.31 0.25 8.45
C LEU A 99 4.82 0.57 8.58
N MET A 100 3.97 -0.33 8.11
CA MET A 100 2.52 -0.12 8.15
C MET A 100 1.96 -0.11 9.58
N THR A 101 2.63 -0.79 10.50
CA THR A 101 2.22 -0.83 11.90
C THR A 101 2.89 0.25 12.76
N GLY A 102 3.83 1.00 12.18
CA GLY A 102 4.60 2.00 12.91
C GLY A 102 5.62 1.40 13.86
N MET A 103 6.01 0.14 13.65
CA MET A 103 6.97 -0.56 14.51
C MET A 103 8.30 -0.73 13.80
N SER A 104 9.38 -0.93 14.56
CA SER A 104 10.62 -1.42 13.97
C SER A 104 10.42 -2.84 13.48
N GLN A 105 11.26 -3.28 12.54
CA GLN A 105 11.15 -4.65 12.04
C GLN A 105 11.38 -5.68 13.15
N GLU A 106 12.31 -5.40 14.07
CA GLU A 106 12.57 -6.30 15.21
C GLU A 106 11.36 -6.42 16.12
N ASP A 107 10.76 -5.29 16.49
CA ASP A 107 9.59 -5.27 17.36
C ASP A 107 8.40 -5.94 16.69
N TYR A 108 8.23 -5.71 15.40
CA TYR A 108 7.18 -6.36 14.64
C TYR A 108 7.34 -7.87 14.63
N ALA A 109 8.57 -8.36 14.38
CA ALA A 109 8.86 -9.79 14.37
C ALA A 109 8.57 -10.43 15.73
N LEU A 110 8.98 -9.78 16.82
CA LEU A 110 8.71 -10.27 18.17
C LEU A 110 7.22 -10.31 18.47
N MET A 111 6.50 -9.25 18.08
CA MET A 111 5.05 -9.19 18.26
C MET A 111 4.36 -10.35 17.55
N MET A 112 4.76 -10.63 16.32
CA MET A 112 4.17 -11.74 15.55
C MET A 112 4.50 -13.11 16.15
N LEU A 113 5.73 -13.29 16.64
CA LEU A 113 6.12 -14.53 17.32
C LEU A 113 5.31 -14.76 18.59
N ASN A 114 4.87 -13.70 19.24
CA ASN A 114 4.06 -13.74 20.46
C ASN A 114 2.56 -13.81 20.19
N GLY A 115 2.14 -14.09 18.96
CA GLY A 115 0.74 -14.30 18.61
C GLY A 115 0.02 -13.11 17.98
N GLY A 116 0.75 -12.05 17.67
CA GLY A 116 0.17 -10.85 17.09
C GLY A 116 -0.35 -9.89 18.15
N ARG A 117 -1.12 -8.89 17.70
CA ARG A 117 -1.71 -7.91 18.61
C ARG A 117 -3.22 -7.82 18.37
N SER A 118 -3.92 -7.29 19.39
CA SER A 118 -5.35 -7.06 19.28
C SER A 118 -5.67 -6.04 18.18
N PRO A 119 -6.78 -6.21 17.46
CA PRO A 119 -7.26 -5.18 16.54
C PRO A 119 -7.85 -3.97 17.26
N GLU A 120 -8.05 -4.04 18.58
CA GLU A 120 -8.57 -2.89 19.34
C GLU A 120 -7.62 -1.71 19.20
N GLY A 121 -8.19 -0.54 18.96
CA GLY A 121 -7.42 0.68 18.75
C GLY A 121 -6.98 0.91 17.32
N ASN A 122 -7.15 -0.07 16.44
CA ASN A 122 -6.87 0.12 15.02
C ASN A 122 -7.95 1.00 14.40
N ARG A 123 -7.53 1.80 13.42
CA ARG A 123 -8.45 2.69 12.72
C ARG A 123 -9.46 1.91 11.90
N TYR A 124 -10.72 2.33 11.97
CA TYR A 124 -11.76 1.83 11.08
C TYR A 124 -11.85 2.70 9.83
N THR A 125 -12.19 2.12 8.70
CA THR A 125 -12.44 2.90 7.48
C THR A 125 -13.64 3.82 7.65
N GLY A 126 -14.54 3.49 8.56
CA GLY A 126 -15.71 4.30 8.87
C GLY A 126 -15.50 5.37 9.92
N GLU A 127 -14.33 5.45 10.55
CA GLU A 127 -14.08 6.43 11.59
C GLU A 127 -14.11 7.85 11.03
N GLY A 128 -14.64 8.77 11.85
CA GLY A 128 -14.74 10.16 11.46
C GLY A 128 -15.99 10.50 10.66
N LYS A 129 -16.85 9.55 10.48
CA LYS A 129 -18.13 9.76 9.80
C LYS A 129 -19.17 10.37 10.71
#